data_fcfa3b1f36835defcaf8c0efee3348d7
#
_entry.id   fcfa3b1f36835defcaf8c0efee3348d7
#
_cell.length_a   1.000
_cell.length_b   1.000
_cell.length_c   1.000
_cell.angle_alpha   90.00
_cell.angle_beta   90.00
_cell.angle_gamma   90.00
#
_symmetry.space_group_name_H-M   'P 1'
#
loop_
_entity.id
_entity.type
_entity.pdbx_description
1 polymer ?
#
loop_
_entity_poly.entity_id
_entity_poly.type
_entity_poly.pdbx_seq_one_letter_code
_entity_poly.pdbx_strand_id
1 'polypeptide(L)'
;MLIPDSVLELLRDHDAIKRLATIARDGTTSFVKIKTLKAPEPNVLVFALTDARHLDKELVRHMDAGRLVSILCSLARGDREVAFQIVCSVREFQTAGPLYDKFLDELQARSIDLEGVWVLEPVEVIDRSTSNLETPS
;
A
#
# COMPACT_ATOMS: atom_id res chain seq x y z
N MET A 1 1.30 -14.73 -2.13
CA MET A 1 2.15 -14.79 -3.34
C MET A 1 3.39 -13.94 -3.16
N LEU A 2 4.43 -14.18 -3.94
CA LEU A 2 5.61 -13.35 -3.95
C LEU A 2 5.46 -12.21 -4.94
N ILE A 3 5.79 -10.98 -4.50
CA ILE A 3 5.80 -9.81 -5.38
C ILE A 3 7.03 -9.90 -6.29
N PRO A 4 6.87 -9.73 -7.62
CA PRO A 4 8.01 -9.72 -8.54
C PRO A 4 9.04 -8.63 -8.23
N ASP A 5 10.31 -8.88 -8.55
CA ASP A 5 11.41 -7.95 -8.27
C ASP A 5 11.19 -6.56 -8.88
N SER A 6 10.66 -6.49 -10.10
CA SER A 6 10.37 -5.22 -10.76
C SER A 6 9.36 -4.37 -9.99
N VAL A 7 8.38 -5.00 -9.36
CA VAL A 7 7.38 -4.33 -8.53
C VAL A 7 8.00 -3.91 -7.19
N LEU A 8 8.82 -4.76 -6.60
CA LEU A 8 9.55 -4.41 -5.37
C LEU A 8 10.46 -3.20 -5.56
N GLU A 9 11.14 -3.12 -6.70
CA GLU A 9 11.98 -1.95 -7.03
C GLU A 9 11.14 -0.68 -7.10
N LEU A 10 9.96 -0.76 -7.74
CA LEU A 10 9.06 0.38 -7.83
C LEU A 10 8.55 0.80 -6.45
N LEU A 11 8.20 -0.15 -5.58
CA LEU A 11 7.76 0.13 -4.22
C LEU A 11 8.84 0.85 -3.39
N ARG A 12 10.11 0.61 -3.68
CA ARG A 12 11.25 1.23 -2.98
C ARG A 12 11.67 2.57 -3.57
N ASP A 13 11.14 2.95 -4.72
CA ASP A 13 11.46 4.21 -5.37
C ASP A 13 10.76 5.36 -4.63
N HIS A 14 11.52 6.38 -4.22
CA HIS A 14 10.98 7.54 -3.50
C HIS A 14 10.03 8.38 -4.34
N ASP A 15 10.21 8.39 -5.66
CA ASP A 15 9.40 9.18 -6.57
C ASP A 15 8.10 8.45 -6.96
N ALA A 16 8.00 7.16 -6.68
CA ALA A 16 6.78 6.40 -6.96
C ALA A 16 5.65 6.83 -6.03
N ILE A 17 4.47 7.00 -6.62
CA ILE A 17 3.25 7.31 -5.86
C ILE A 17 2.61 6.00 -5.44
N LYS A 18 2.32 5.88 -4.14
CA LYS A 18 1.69 4.69 -3.57
C LYS A 18 0.38 5.09 -2.92
N ARG A 19 -0.70 4.43 -3.33
CA ARG A 19 -2.05 4.68 -2.80
C ARG A 19 -2.69 3.39 -2.39
N LEU A 20 -3.46 3.45 -1.30
CA LEU A 20 -4.32 2.35 -0.87
C LEU A 20 -5.74 2.64 -1.35
N ALA A 21 -6.32 1.68 -2.05
CA ALA A 21 -7.72 1.73 -2.50
C ALA A 21 -8.57 0.82 -1.63
N THR A 22 -9.61 1.37 -1.01
CA THR A 22 -10.59 0.65 -0.21
C THR A 22 -12.00 0.95 -0.73
N ILE A 23 -12.97 0.12 -0.35
CA ILE A 23 -14.38 0.31 -0.70
C ILE A 23 -15.13 0.75 0.55
N ALA A 24 -15.71 1.95 0.51
CA ALA A 24 -16.52 2.48 1.60
C ALA A 24 -17.87 1.74 1.70
N ARG A 25 -18.60 1.97 2.81
CA ARG A 25 -19.92 1.33 3.05
C ARG A 25 -20.92 1.57 1.93
N ASP A 26 -20.90 2.75 1.35
CA ASP A 26 -21.80 3.13 0.26
C ASP A 26 -21.38 2.58 -1.11
N GLY A 27 -20.31 1.81 -1.17
CA GLY A 27 -19.78 1.24 -2.39
C GLY A 27 -18.78 2.12 -3.15
N THR A 28 -18.53 3.34 -2.69
CA THR A 28 -17.54 4.21 -3.33
C THR A 28 -16.11 3.76 -3.04
N THR A 29 -15.21 3.94 -4.02
CA THR A 29 -13.79 3.65 -3.84
C THR A 29 -13.10 4.86 -3.23
N SER A 30 -12.33 4.62 -2.17
CA SER A 30 -11.51 5.63 -1.50
C SER A 30 -10.05 5.37 -1.81
N PHE A 31 -9.29 6.44 -2.13
CA PHE A 31 -7.86 6.37 -2.42
C PHE A 31 -7.11 7.23 -1.41
N VAL A 32 -6.13 6.63 -0.73
CA VAL A 32 -5.32 7.33 0.27
C VAL A 32 -3.84 7.13 -0.06
N LYS A 33 -3.07 8.21 -0.12
CA LYS A 33 -1.62 8.14 -0.29
C LYS A 33 -0.99 7.50 0.93
N ILE A 34 -0.12 6.52 0.70
CA ILE A 34 0.60 5.81 1.75
C ILE A 34 2.09 6.09 1.59
N LYS A 35 2.64 6.96 2.44
CA LYS A 35 4.06 7.36 2.39
C LYS A 35 4.98 6.37 3.09
N THR A 36 4.44 5.55 3.97
CA THR A 36 5.21 4.64 4.84
C THR A 36 5.20 3.19 4.36
N LEU A 37 4.64 2.94 3.16
CA LEU A 37 4.52 1.59 2.63
C LEU A 37 5.89 0.94 2.44
N LYS A 38 6.05 -0.27 2.96
CA LYS A 38 7.27 -1.08 2.82
C LYS A 38 6.92 -2.53 2.52
N ALA A 39 7.84 -3.21 1.85
CA ALA A 39 7.80 -4.65 1.64
C ALA A 39 8.99 -5.27 2.39
N PRO A 40 8.86 -5.60 3.68
CA PRO A 40 9.96 -6.20 4.44
C PRO A 40 10.35 -7.58 3.90
N GLU A 41 9.38 -8.27 3.29
CA GLU A 41 9.57 -9.54 2.60
C GLU A 41 8.76 -9.51 1.29
N PRO A 42 9.10 -10.32 0.27
CA PRO A 42 8.39 -10.31 -1.01
C PRO A 42 6.92 -10.72 -0.94
N ASN A 43 6.47 -11.30 0.16
CA ASN A 43 5.09 -11.75 0.36
C ASN A 43 4.34 -10.94 1.41
N VAL A 44 4.90 -9.81 1.86
CA VAL A 44 4.29 -8.98 2.91
C VAL A 44 4.43 -7.51 2.57
N LEU A 45 3.33 -6.77 2.66
CA LEU A 45 3.31 -5.32 2.60
C LEU A 45 2.88 -4.75 3.94
N VAL A 46 3.53 -3.70 4.39
CA VAL A 46 3.23 -3.06 5.66
C VAL A 46 3.23 -1.56 5.51
N PHE A 47 2.40 -0.88 6.28
CA PHE A 47 2.45 0.58 6.38
C PHE A 47 2.02 1.06 7.76
N ALA A 48 2.56 2.20 8.16
CA ALA A 48 2.25 2.82 9.43
C ALA A 48 0.97 3.65 9.35
N LEU A 49 0.09 3.49 10.33
CA LEU A 49 -1.07 4.36 10.51
C LEU A 49 -0.67 5.52 11.42
N THR A 50 -0.75 6.74 10.90
CA THR A 50 -0.31 7.93 11.64
C THR A 50 -1.44 8.92 11.94
N ASP A 51 -2.33 9.18 10.98
CA ASP A 51 -3.37 10.21 11.16
C ASP A 51 -4.62 9.96 10.31
N ALA A 52 -4.94 8.71 10.00
CA ALA A 52 -6.07 8.39 9.12
C ALA A 52 -7.10 7.51 9.84
N ARG A 53 -7.79 8.08 10.82
CA ARG A 53 -8.78 7.35 11.65
C ARG A 53 -9.88 6.68 10.85
N HIS A 54 -10.35 7.32 9.77
CA HIS A 54 -11.36 6.72 8.90
C HIS A 54 -10.81 5.52 8.12
N LEU A 55 -9.53 5.56 7.74
CA LEU A 55 -8.86 4.46 7.07
C LEU A 55 -8.77 3.23 7.97
N ASP A 56 -8.49 3.43 9.25
CA ASP A 56 -8.45 2.35 10.22
C ASP A 56 -9.77 1.60 10.29
N LYS A 57 -10.88 2.32 10.38
CA LYS A 57 -12.22 1.72 10.39
C LYS A 57 -12.54 0.96 9.11
N GLU A 58 -12.15 1.50 7.96
CA GLU A 58 -12.36 0.84 6.67
C GLU A 58 -11.55 -0.45 6.57
N LEU A 59 -10.28 -0.44 7.01
CA LEU A 59 -9.42 -1.62 6.99
C LEU A 59 -9.92 -2.71 7.93
N VAL A 60 -10.36 -2.35 9.12
CA VAL A 60 -10.97 -3.33 10.06
C VAL A 60 -12.19 -3.97 9.41
N ARG A 61 -13.05 -3.19 8.77
CA ARG A 61 -14.23 -3.70 8.09
C ARG A 61 -13.87 -4.65 6.95
N HIS A 62 -12.86 -4.32 6.13
CA HIS A 62 -12.38 -5.20 5.07
C HIS A 62 -11.81 -6.50 5.64
N MET A 63 -11.02 -6.40 6.69
CA MET A 63 -10.43 -7.56 7.36
C MET A 63 -11.52 -8.49 7.91
N ASP A 64 -12.50 -7.95 8.62
CA ASP A 64 -13.59 -8.73 9.22
C ASP A 64 -14.48 -9.37 8.17
N ALA A 65 -14.71 -8.71 7.04
CA ALA A 65 -15.52 -9.24 5.95
C ALA A 65 -14.74 -10.11 4.95
N GLY A 66 -13.43 -10.25 5.13
CA GLY A 66 -12.58 -10.97 4.18
C GLY A 66 -12.47 -10.30 2.81
N ARG A 67 -12.67 -8.98 2.74
CA ARG A 67 -12.60 -8.23 1.48
C ARG A 67 -11.17 -7.80 1.16
N LEU A 68 -10.83 -7.86 -0.13
CA LEU A 68 -9.52 -7.45 -0.61
C LEU A 68 -9.44 -5.93 -0.74
N VAL A 69 -8.22 -5.43 -0.59
CA VAL A 69 -7.86 -4.03 -0.87
C VAL A 69 -6.82 -4.01 -1.98
N SER A 70 -6.50 -2.84 -2.51
CA SER A 70 -5.47 -2.72 -3.53
C SER A 70 -4.45 -1.64 -3.17
N ILE A 71 -3.19 -1.93 -3.43
CA ILE A 71 -2.12 -0.94 -3.45
C ILE A 71 -1.87 -0.56 -4.91
N LEU A 72 -1.95 0.73 -5.22
CA LEU A 72 -1.63 1.26 -6.53
C LEU A 72 -0.29 1.97 -6.45
N CYS A 73 0.69 1.47 -7.20
CA CYS A 73 2.03 2.03 -7.23
C CYS A 73 2.36 2.48 -8.65
N SER A 74 2.74 3.74 -8.83
CA SER A 74 3.01 4.29 -10.15
C SER A 74 4.19 5.25 -10.15
N LEU A 75 4.89 5.31 -11.30
CA LEU A 75 6.01 6.20 -11.53
C LEU A 75 6.02 6.63 -13.00
N ALA A 76 6.07 7.95 -13.22
CA ALA A 76 6.23 8.50 -14.56
C ALA A 76 7.70 8.40 -14.98
N ARG A 77 7.96 7.85 -16.17
CA ARG A 77 9.28 7.74 -16.76
C ARG A 77 9.25 8.24 -18.20
N GLY A 78 9.53 9.54 -18.39
CA GLY A 78 9.43 10.19 -19.71
C GLY A 78 7.98 10.22 -20.18
N ASP A 79 7.71 9.61 -21.33
CA ASP A 79 6.38 9.49 -21.93
C ASP A 79 5.65 8.21 -21.52
N ARG A 80 6.20 7.46 -20.58
CA ARG A 80 5.64 6.22 -20.05
C ARG A 80 5.24 6.38 -18.59
N GLU A 81 4.21 5.66 -18.20
CA GLU A 81 3.87 5.46 -16.80
C GLU A 81 4.00 3.98 -16.47
N VAL A 82 4.91 3.68 -15.54
CA VAL A 82 5.01 2.34 -14.96
C VAL A 82 4.06 2.28 -13.77
N ALA A 83 3.12 1.36 -13.81
CA ALA A 83 2.11 1.24 -12.75
C ALA A 83 1.73 -0.21 -12.50
N PHE A 84 1.57 -0.55 -11.23
CA PHE A 84 1.10 -1.86 -10.81
C PHE A 84 0.01 -1.73 -9.77
N GLN A 85 -0.95 -2.65 -9.84
CA GLN A 85 -1.97 -2.85 -8.82
C GLN A 85 -1.64 -4.14 -8.07
N ILE A 86 -1.47 -4.04 -6.76
CA ILE A 86 -1.22 -5.19 -5.91
C ILE A 86 -2.49 -5.43 -5.09
N VAL A 87 -3.21 -6.50 -5.43
CA VAL A 87 -4.41 -6.89 -4.71
C VAL A 87 -3.98 -7.65 -3.45
N CYS A 88 -4.49 -7.23 -2.30
CA CYS A 88 -4.07 -7.75 -1.00
C CYS A 88 -5.25 -8.13 -0.12
N SER A 89 -5.03 -9.12 0.75
CA SER A 89 -5.88 -9.32 1.91
C SER A 89 -5.35 -8.50 3.09
N VAL A 90 -6.24 -7.99 3.92
CA VAL A 90 -5.88 -7.29 5.15
C VAL A 90 -5.69 -8.35 6.23
N ARG A 91 -4.48 -8.46 6.74
CA ARG A 91 -4.09 -9.55 7.60
C ARG A 91 -4.22 -9.26 9.08
N GLU A 92 -3.59 -8.18 9.53
CA GLU A 92 -3.60 -7.81 10.94
C GLU A 92 -3.20 -6.35 11.16
N PHE A 93 -3.48 -5.84 12.34
CA PHE A 93 -3.03 -4.55 12.82
C PHE A 93 -2.16 -4.76 14.04
N GLN A 94 -0.91 -4.30 13.99
CA GLN A 94 0.06 -4.47 15.06
C GLN A 94 0.29 -3.16 15.82
N THR A 95 0.23 -3.24 17.14
CA THR A 95 0.53 -2.11 18.05
C THR A 95 1.74 -2.38 18.94
N ALA A 96 2.45 -3.47 18.69
CA ALA A 96 3.65 -3.88 19.41
C ALA A 96 4.45 -4.87 18.54
N GLY A 97 5.68 -5.14 18.94
CA GLY A 97 6.55 -6.11 18.29
C GLY A 97 7.63 -5.48 17.42
N PRO A 98 8.53 -6.30 16.82
CA PRO A 98 9.70 -5.80 16.08
C PRO A 98 9.37 -4.87 14.92
N LEU A 99 8.32 -5.18 14.17
CA LEU A 99 7.89 -4.37 13.04
C LEU A 99 7.37 -3.01 13.50
N TYR A 100 6.51 -3.00 14.52
CA TYR A 100 6.02 -1.78 15.14
C TYR A 100 7.18 -0.93 15.67
N ASP A 101 8.13 -1.55 16.38
CA ASP A 101 9.27 -0.85 16.97
C ASP A 101 10.14 -0.19 15.90
N LYS A 102 10.34 -0.84 14.76
CA LYS A 102 11.10 -0.30 13.65
C LYS A 102 10.45 0.96 13.07
N PHE A 103 9.13 0.94 12.86
CA PHE A 103 8.39 2.12 12.43
C PHE A 103 8.39 3.22 13.49
N LEU A 104 8.26 2.84 14.76
CA LEU A 104 8.27 3.79 15.86
C LEU A 104 9.58 4.60 15.89
N ASP A 105 10.72 3.94 15.77
CA ASP A 105 12.02 4.59 15.73
C ASP A 105 12.15 5.54 14.55
N GLU A 106 11.73 5.11 13.38
CA GLU A 106 11.79 5.91 12.15
C GLU A 106 10.90 7.16 12.24
N LEU A 107 9.68 7.02 12.75
CA LEU A 107 8.71 8.12 12.82
C LEU A 107 8.96 9.06 13.98
N GLN A 108 9.49 8.59 15.10
CA GLN A 108 9.89 9.45 16.23
C GLN A 108 10.98 10.44 15.81
N ALA A 109 11.91 10.01 14.97
CA ALA A 109 12.94 10.90 14.43
C ALA A 109 12.35 12.06 13.62
N ARG A 110 11.12 11.92 13.13
CA ARG A 110 10.38 12.95 12.38
C ARG A 110 9.29 13.64 13.21
N SER A 111 9.21 13.34 14.50
CA SER A 111 8.15 13.85 15.40
C SER A 111 6.74 13.49 14.94
N ILE A 112 6.56 12.29 14.37
CA ILE A 112 5.29 11.77 13.92
C ILE A 112 4.82 10.68 14.88
N ASP A 113 3.58 10.77 15.35
CA ASP A 113 2.98 9.77 16.24
C ASP A 113 2.54 8.54 15.45
N LEU A 114 2.92 7.38 15.93
CA LEU A 114 2.54 6.10 15.36
C LEU A 114 1.37 5.50 16.14
N GLU A 115 0.26 5.23 15.45
CA GLU A 115 -0.90 4.54 16.04
C GLU A 115 -0.79 3.03 15.95
N GLY A 116 -0.22 2.53 14.86
CA GLY A 116 -0.01 1.10 14.65
C GLY A 116 0.48 0.81 13.23
N VAL A 117 0.63 -0.47 12.93
CA VAL A 117 1.13 -0.95 11.64
C VAL A 117 0.13 -1.94 11.04
N TRP A 118 -0.36 -1.65 9.83
CA TRP A 118 -1.19 -2.58 9.07
C TRP A 118 -0.30 -3.53 8.28
N VAL A 119 -0.67 -4.81 8.30
CA VAL A 119 0.00 -5.87 7.55
C VAL A 119 -0.95 -6.41 6.49
N LEU A 120 -0.49 -6.38 5.23
CA LEU A 120 -1.23 -6.84 4.06
C LEU A 120 -0.51 -8.04 3.43
N GLU A 121 -1.28 -8.97 2.90
CA GLU A 121 -0.75 -10.12 2.18
C GLU A 121 -1.10 -10.01 0.70
N PRO A 122 -0.09 -9.94 -0.20
CA PRO A 122 -0.35 -9.88 -1.64
C PRO A 122 -1.04 -11.16 -2.14
N VAL A 123 -2.06 -10.97 -2.96
CA VAL A 123 -2.84 -12.06 -3.57
C VAL A 123 -2.64 -12.09 -5.07
N GLU A 124 -2.54 -10.92 -5.72
CA GLU A 124 -2.41 -10.79 -7.15
C GLU A 124 -1.68 -9.50 -7.50
N VAL A 125 -0.89 -9.52 -8.56
CA VAL A 125 -0.26 -8.31 -9.11
C VAL A 125 -0.74 -8.13 -10.54
N ILE A 126 -1.23 -6.93 -10.85
CA ILE A 126 -1.76 -6.57 -12.17
C ILE A 126 -0.92 -5.42 -12.72
N ASP A 127 -0.38 -5.59 -13.93
CA ASP A 127 0.34 -4.53 -14.61
C ASP A 127 -0.67 -3.53 -15.19
N ARG A 128 -0.54 -2.27 -14.78
CA ARG A 128 -1.37 -1.13 -15.23
C ARG A 128 -0.56 -0.09 -15.97
N SER A 129 0.65 -0.45 -16.41
CA SER A 129 1.55 0.48 -17.08
C SER A 129 0.95 0.98 -18.39
N THR A 130 1.18 2.26 -18.71
CA THR A 130 0.70 2.91 -19.92
C THR A 130 1.85 3.64 -20.61
N SER A 131 1.68 3.87 -21.92
CA SER A 131 2.62 4.67 -22.70
C SER A 131 1.83 5.68 -23.53
N ASN A 132 2.29 6.95 -23.54
CA ASN A 132 1.69 7.98 -24.39
C ASN A 132 1.88 7.72 -25.88
N LEU A 133 2.79 6.80 -26.23
CA LEU A 133 3.00 6.36 -27.60
C LEU A 133 1.98 5.30 -28.04
N GLU A 134 1.29 4.68 -27.10
CA GLU A 134 0.21 3.75 -27.41
C GLU A 134 -1.04 4.55 -27.70
N THR A 135 -1.44 4.56 -28.98
CA THR A 135 -2.71 5.15 -29.34
C THR A 135 -3.82 4.14 -29.05
N PRO A 136 -4.77 4.47 -28.18
CA PRO A 136 -5.94 3.62 -28.03
C PRO A 136 -6.69 3.59 -29.35
N SER A 137 -6.81 2.43 -29.86
CA SER A 137 -7.60 2.20 -31.08
C SER A 137 -9.08 2.28 -30.76
#